data_aec5c1564dfd3aeb6b16e489d38cdfe9
#
_entry.id   aec5c1564dfd3aeb6b16e489d38cdfe9
#
_cell.length_a   1.000
_cell.length_b   1.000
_cell.length_c   1.000
_cell.angle_alpha   90.00
_cell.angle_beta   90.00
_cell.angle_gamma   90.00
#
_symmetry.space_group_name_H-M   'P 1'
#
loop_
_entity.id
_entity.type
_entity.pdbx_description
1 polymer ?
#
loop_
_entity_poly.entity_id
_entity_poly.type
_entity_poly.pdbx_seq_one_letter_code
_entity_poly.pdbx_strand_id
1 'polypeptide(L)'
;MVSAPPALPLKPSALSDANQMTPHSHDIESLHAHDHCEEHVHHHDHADHHHEDHHHHHEHHSHGAGQKILTIRLHSGIAGDMFLCGLMCMLDMNNEEADSVLNGIFSELKGSVHLDDKFVGGVRGSFCRVELPPEHEHRRLSDVRAIIEKALMSDKAKELALKTFGFVAEAEGKVHGRALEEVTFHEVGALDSILDICFNCELFTRLNPNHLIVSPLPIADGHIHCTHGVIPSPAPAVQALLVGIPVRPFGAEGETVTPTGIALLKAFGAEFGPWPQMVIEKIETVYGTYVYEGVPNGATFALGKSFE
;
A
#
# COMPACT_ATOMS: atom_id res chain seq x y z
N MET A 1 30.76 38.90 12.95
CA MET A 1 30.05 39.69 11.94
C MET A 1 30.52 39.19 10.56
N VAL A 2 29.75 38.32 9.93
CA VAL A 2 29.98 37.93 8.54
C VAL A 2 28.62 38.07 7.86
N SER A 3 28.60 38.96 6.88
CA SER A 3 27.39 39.40 6.14
C SER A 3 26.90 38.34 5.17
N ALA A 4 25.59 38.20 5.09
CA ALA A 4 24.90 37.38 4.12
C ALA A 4 24.97 37.97 2.70
N PRO A 5 25.02 37.15 1.62
CA PRO A 5 24.99 37.64 0.26
C PRO A 5 23.56 38.04 -0.15
N PRO A 6 23.43 38.98 -1.15
CA PRO A 6 22.15 39.53 -1.56
C PRO A 6 21.35 38.56 -2.45
N ALA A 7 20.01 38.62 -2.34
CA ALA A 7 19.04 37.90 -3.13
C ALA A 7 19.02 38.40 -4.58
N LEU A 8 18.93 37.45 -5.53
CA LEU A 8 18.72 37.72 -6.96
C LEU A 8 17.25 37.97 -7.26
N PRO A 9 16.92 38.91 -8.19
CA PRO A 9 15.53 39.24 -8.53
C PRO A 9 14.89 38.21 -9.46
N LEU A 10 13.62 37.90 -9.15
CA LEU A 10 12.71 37.09 -9.99
C LEU A 10 12.35 37.89 -11.25
N LYS A 11 12.46 37.22 -12.40
CA LYS A 11 11.92 37.76 -13.70
C LYS A 11 10.44 37.44 -13.81
N PRO A 12 9.60 38.35 -14.30
CA PRO A 12 8.20 38.09 -14.57
C PRO A 12 8.04 37.29 -15.88
N SER A 13 7.22 36.21 -15.86
CA SER A 13 6.79 35.51 -17.04
C SER A 13 5.69 36.27 -17.76
N ALA A 14 5.86 36.42 -19.06
CA ALA A 14 4.94 37.09 -19.96
C ALA A 14 3.66 36.26 -20.15
N LEU A 15 2.51 36.95 -20.01
CA LEU A 15 1.21 36.55 -20.54
C LEU A 15 1.22 36.82 -22.06
N SER A 16 0.79 35.85 -22.85
CA SER A 16 0.34 36.10 -24.23
C SER A 16 -0.99 35.42 -24.51
N ASP A 17 -1.94 36.24 -24.66
CA ASP A 17 -3.21 36.32 -25.38
C ASP A 17 -3.78 35.08 -26.10
N ALA A 18 -4.99 34.86 -25.71
CA ALA A 18 -6.23 34.52 -26.43
C ALA A 18 -6.14 34.07 -27.89
N ASN A 19 -6.77 32.93 -28.15
CA ASN A 19 -7.54 32.85 -29.39
C ASN A 19 -8.87 32.12 -29.17
N GLN A 20 -9.96 32.83 -29.43
CA GLN A 20 -11.34 32.38 -29.47
C GLN A 20 -11.55 31.53 -30.73
N MET A 21 -12.16 30.38 -30.59
CA MET A 21 -12.84 29.71 -31.69
C MET A 21 -14.19 29.17 -31.24
N THR A 22 -15.19 29.66 -31.94
CA THR A 22 -16.63 29.41 -31.85
C THR A 22 -17.00 27.95 -32.21
N PRO A 23 -18.17 27.45 -31.74
CA PRO A 23 -18.63 26.11 -32.02
C PRO A 23 -19.35 26.03 -33.36
N HIS A 24 -19.01 25.01 -34.16
CA HIS A 24 -19.81 24.62 -35.32
C HIS A 24 -20.72 23.46 -34.95
N SER A 25 -22.01 23.71 -35.04
CA SER A 25 -23.09 22.76 -35.10
C SER A 25 -23.05 22.02 -36.45
N HIS A 26 -23.18 20.70 -36.45
CA HIS A 26 -23.63 19.95 -37.63
C HIS A 26 -24.71 18.97 -37.25
N ASP A 27 -25.73 19.05 -38.10
CA ASP A 27 -27.03 18.46 -38.00
C ASP A 27 -27.05 16.94 -38.15
N ILE A 28 -28.13 16.41 -37.58
CA ILE A 28 -28.58 15.02 -37.67
C ILE A 28 -29.29 14.87 -39.04
N GLU A 29 -28.89 13.92 -39.85
CA GLU A 29 -29.74 13.33 -40.88
C GLU A 29 -29.81 11.82 -40.79
N SER A 30 -31.06 11.39 -40.71
CA SER A 30 -31.55 10.02 -40.75
C SER A 30 -31.53 9.46 -42.17
N LEU A 31 -31.17 8.20 -42.37
CA LEU A 31 -31.59 7.43 -43.54
C LEU A 31 -31.73 5.94 -43.24
N HIS A 32 -32.96 5.53 -43.26
CA HIS A 32 -33.67 4.36 -43.77
C HIS A 32 -32.98 2.99 -43.93
N ALA A 33 -33.74 2.04 -43.42
CA ALA A 33 -33.68 0.58 -43.58
C ALA A 33 -33.74 0.11 -45.05
N HIS A 34 -33.09 -1.03 -45.29
CA HIS A 34 -33.51 -1.99 -46.29
C HIS A 34 -33.28 -3.44 -45.80
N ASP A 35 -34.40 -4.17 -45.73
CA ASP A 35 -34.50 -5.63 -45.68
C ASP A 35 -33.86 -6.28 -46.91
N HIS A 36 -33.13 -7.38 -46.69
CA HIS A 36 -33.15 -8.52 -47.62
C HIS A 36 -32.80 -9.80 -46.86
N CYS A 37 -33.83 -10.65 -46.76
CA CYS A 37 -33.69 -12.07 -46.48
C CYS A 37 -33.06 -12.78 -47.68
N GLU A 38 -32.06 -13.62 -47.45
CA GLU A 38 -31.80 -14.79 -48.29
C GLU A 38 -31.38 -15.97 -47.39
N GLU A 39 -32.24 -17.01 -47.42
CA GLU A 39 -31.98 -18.32 -46.86
C GLU A 39 -30.94 -19.05 -47.70
N HIS A 40 -29.85 -19.49 -47.07
CA HIS A 40 -29.06 -20.61 -47.61
C HIS A 40 -28.93 -21.70 -46.56
N VAL A 41 -29.67 -22.76 -46.83
CA VAL A 41 -29.53 -24.06 -46.16
C VAL A 41 -28.28 -24.75 -46.69
N HIS A 42 -27.29 -24.97 -45.82
CA HIS A 42 -26.25 -25.95 -46.04
C HIS A 42 -26.21 -26.95 -44.89
N HIS A 43 -26.55 -28.19 -45.27
CA HIS A 43 -26.26 -29.40 -44.48
C HIS A 43 -24.76 -29.59 -44.42
N HIS A 44 -24.15 -29.69 -43.24
CA HIS A 44 -22.89 -30.36 -43.01
C HIS A 44 -22.91 -31.20 -41.75
N ASP A 45 -22.28 -32.35 -41.94
CA ASP A 45 -22.25 -33.52 -41.06
C ASP A 45 -21.71 -33.28 -39.67
N HIS A 46 -22.26 -34.03 -38.73
CA HIS A 46 -21.80 -34.17 -37.37
C HIS A 46 -20.39 -34.76 -37.30
N ALA A 47 -19.45 -34.03 -36.76
CA ALA A 47 -18.23 -34.54 -36.14
C ALA A 47 -18.26 -34.16 -34.66
N ASP A 48 -18.41 -35.18 -33.82
CA ASP A 48 -18.36 -35.07 -32.39
C ASP A 48 -16.95 -34.56 -31.93
N HIS A 49 -16.87 -33.32 -31.56
CA HIS A 49 -15.73 -32.81 -30.78
C HIS A 49 -16.13 -32.74 -29.30
N HIS A 50 -15.60 -33.70 -28.55
CA HIS A 50 -15.61 -33.63 -27.11
C HIS A 50 -14.88 -32.35 -26.70
N HIS A 51 -15.61 -31.33 -26.25
CA HIS A 51 -15.07 -30.23 -25.48
C HIS A 51 -14.87 -30.75 -24.06
N GLU A 52 -13.62 -30.96 -23.66
CA GLU A 52 -13.25 -31.05 -22.26
C GLU A 52 -13.43 -29.68 -21.66
N ASP A 53 -14.48 -29.48 -20.91
CA ASP A 53 -14.72 -28.33 -20.06
C ASP A 53 -13.67 -28.34 -18.94
N HIS A 54 -12.57 -27.58 -19.14
CA HIS A 54 -11.67 -27.23 -18.06
C HIS A 54 -12.39 -26.28 -17.12
N HIS A 55 -13.15 -26.84 -16.17
CA HIS A 55 -13.61 -26.12 -15.00
C HIS A 55 -12.37 -25.69 -14.20
N HIS A 56 -11.96 -24.45 -14.34
CA HIS A 56 -11.08 -23.82 -13.37
C HIS A 56 -11.85 -23.73 -12.05
N HIS A 57 -11.63 -24.72 -11.19
CA HIS A 57 -12.04 -24.65 -9.80
C HIS A 57 -11.24 -23.51 -9.17
N HIS A 58 -11.85 -22.32 -9.07
CA HIS A 58 -11.42 -21.37 -8.06
C HIS A 58 -11.73 -22.04 -6.71
N GLU A 59 -10.70 -22.52 -6.04
CA GLU A 59 -10.84 -22.95 -4.66
C GLU A 59 -11.28 -21.73 -3.84
N HIS A 60 -12.58 -21.64 -3.60
CA HIS A 60 -13.11 -20.77 -2.57
C HIS A 60 -12.69 -21.39 -1.24
N HIS A 61 -11.63 -20.85 -0.64
CA HIS A 61 -11.31 -21.16 0.74
C HIS A 61 -12.49 -20.70 1.59
N SER A 62 -13.34 -21.64 2.00
CA SER A 62 -14.42 -21.37 2.95
C SER A 62 -13.79 -21.16 4.31
N HIS A 63 -13.72 -19.91 4.75
CA HIS A 63 -13.36 -19.58 6.11
C HIS A 63 -14.48 -20.06 7.03
N GLY A 64 -14.15 -20.84 8.06
CA GLY A 64 -15.15 -21.33 9.03
C GLY A 64 -15.93 -20.15 9.66
N ALA A 65 -17.22 -20.33 9.94
CA ALA A 65 -18.10 -19.29 10.45
C ALA A 65 -17.54 -18.60 11.70
N GLY A 66 -17.64 -17.26 11.77
CA GLY A 66 -17.25 -16.44 12.93
C GLY A 66 -15.76 -16.12 13.04
N GLN A 67 -14.91 -16.45 12.04
CA GLN A 67 -13.51 -16.07 12.03
C GLN A 67 -13.34 -14.57 11.78
N LYS A 68 -12.45 -13.93 12.56
CA LYS A 68 -12.13 -12.50 12.39
C LYS A 68 -11.31 -12.28 11.12
N ILE A 69 -11.83 -11.48 10.21
CA ILE A 69 -11.19 -11.14 8.93
C ILE A 69 -10.85 -9.66 8.92
N LEU A 70 -9.58 -9.35 8.66
CA LEU A 70 -9.14 -8.02 8.24
C LEU A 70 -9.00 -8.05 6.72
N THR A 71 -9.71 -7.19 5.99
CA THR A 71 -9.49 -7.02 4.56
C THR A 71 -9.01 -5.62 4.23
N ILE A 72 -8.06 -5.52 3.29
CA ILE A 72 -7.49 -4.25 2.83
C ILE A 72 -7.67 -4.14 1.32
N ARG A 73 -8.40 -3.10 0.88
CA ARG A 73 -8.59 -2.81 -0.53
C ARG A 73 -7.72 -1.63 -0.92
N LEU A 74 -6.65 -1.90 -1.60
CA LEU A 74 -5.63 -0.93 -1.98
C LEU A 74 -6.09 -0.17 -3.22
N HIS A 75 -6.32 1.14 -3.11
CA HIS A 75 -6.69 1.99 -4.25
C HIS A 75 -5.44 2.57 -4.89
N SER A 76 -4.56 3.21 -4.11
CA SER A 76 -3.32 3.84 -4.59
C SER A 76 -2.02 3.24 -4.03
N GLY A 77 -2.09 2.26 -3.15
CA GLY A 77 -0.89 1.63 -2.60
C GLY A 77 -0.95 1.31 -1.12
N ILE A 78 0.22 1.03 -0.54
CA ILE A 78 0.39 0.74 0.89
C ILE A 78 1.80 1.13 1.36
N ALA A 79 1.86 1.79 2.50
CA ALA A 79 3.07 2.16 3.22
C ALA A 79 2.91 1.85 4.71
N GLY A 80 3.98 1.95 5.49
CA GLY A 80 3.97 1.63 6.92
C GLY A 80 3.00 2.51 7.72
N ASP A 81 2.98 3.81 7.45
CA ASP A 81 2.06 4.79 8.04
C ASP A 81 0.59 4.52 7.71
N MET A 82 0.31 4.09 6.49
CA MET A 82 -1.05 3.69 6.09
C MET A 82 -1.51 2.42 6.83
N PHE A 83 -0.61 1.46 6.99
CA PHE A 83 -0.89 0.26 7.76
C PHE A 83 -1.18 0.60 9.22
N LEU A 84 -0.33 1.45 9.82
CA LEU A 84 -0.47 1.93 11.18
C LEU A 84 -1.81 2.63 11.39
N CYS A 85 -2.15 3.56 10.51
CA CYS A 85 -3.43 4.25 10.51
C CYS A 85 -4.61 3.27 10.47
N GLY A 86 -4.59 2.31 9.54
CA GLY A 86 -5.65 1.32 9.41
C GLY A 86 -5.82 0.45 10.65
N LEU A 87 -4.71 -0.02 11.25
CA LEU A 87 -4.78 -0.83 12.47
C LEU A 87 -5.28 -0.03 13.68
N MET A 88 -4.86 1.24 13.84
CA MET A 88 -5.39 2.12 14.87
C MET A 88 -6.92 2.29 14.73
N CYS A 89 -7.41 2.55 13.51
CA CYS A 89 -8.85 2.66 13.24
C CYS A 89 -9.60 1.36 13.55
N MET A 90 -9.05 0.21 13.15
CA MET A 90 -9.70 -1.09 13.41
C MET A 90 -9.74 -1.45 14.90
N LEU A 91 -8.82 -0.90 15.71
CA LEU A 91 -8.78 -1.05 17.16
C LEU A 91 -9.56 0.03 17.93
N ASP A 92 -10.21 1.00 17.24
CA ASP A 92 -10.81 2.21 17.83
C ASP A 92 -9.82 3.03 18.68
N MET A 93 -8.56 3.00 18.31
CA MET A 93 -7.49 3.61 19.10
C MET A 93 -7.42 5.12 18.82
N ASN A 94 -7.43 5.91 19.90
CA ASN A 94 -7.18 7.34 19.84
C ASN A 94 -5.68 7.66 20.08
N ASN A 95 -5.29 8.93 19.96
CA ASN A 95 -3.91 9.37 20.11
C ASN A 95 -3.33 9.08 21.51
N GLU A 96 -4.13 9.20 22.58
CA GLU A 96 -3.67 8.94 23.95
C GLU A 96 -3.37 7.45 24.17
N GLU A 97 -4.21 6.57 23.60
CA GLU A 97 -4.02 5.13 23.64
C GLU A 97 -2.81 4.70 22.80
N ALA A 98 -2.64 5.29 21.60
CA ALA A 98 -1.47 5.07 20.75
C ALA A 98 -0.18 5.46 21.49
N ASP A 99 -0.16 6.63 22.11
CA ASP A 99 0.95 7.10 22.95
C ASP A 99 1.26 6.18 24.12
N SER A 100 0.22 5.65 24.76
CA SER A 100 0.37 4.70 25.88
C SER A 100 1.06 3.42 25.42
N VAL A 101 0.65 2.88 24.26
CA VAL A 101 1.27 1.67 23.69
C VAL A 101 2.68 1.96 23.24
N LEU A 102 2.90 3.06 22.50
CA LEU A 102 4.20 3.45 21.98
C LEU A 102 5.20 3.72 23.11
N ASN A 103 4.77 4.40 24.19
CA ASN A 103 5.59 4.59 25.38
C ASN A 103 5.98 3.26 26.07
N GLY A 104 5.15 2.24 25.94
CA GLY A 104 5.49 0.89 26.40
C GLY A 104 6.54 0.22 25.52
N ILE A 105 6.56 0.48 24.22
CA ILE A 105 7.51 -0.09 23.26
C ILE A 105 8.83 0.70 23.28
N PHE A 106 8.73 2.01 23.05
CA PHE A 106 9.86 2.96 22.98
C PHE A 106 9.46 4.24 23.71
N SER A 107 9.89 4.38 24.97
CA SER A 107 9.48 5.51 25.82
C SER A 107 9.90 6.88 25.26
N GLU A 108 11.02 6.92 24.53
CA GLU A 108 11.56 8.12 23.88
C GLU A 108 10.74 8.58 22.66
N LEU A 109 9.85 7.73 22.12
CA LEU A 109 9.04 8.03 20.94
C LEU A 109 7.58 8.38 21.29
N LYS A 110 7.29 8.60 22.57
CA LYS A 110 5.96 9.07 23.00
C LYS A 110 5.63 10.39 22.33
N GLY A 111 4.39 10.50 21.79
CA GLY A 111 3.91 11.70 21.10
C GLY A 111 4.39 11.83 19.65
N SER A 112 4.99 10.78 19.08
CA SER A 112 5.47 10.80 17.71
C SER A 112 4.41 10.39 16.68
N VAL A 113 3.29 9.79 17.09
CA VAL A 113 2.26 9.25 16.20
C VAL A 113 0.93 9.96 16.45
N HIS A 114 0.35 10.51 15.38
CA HIS A 114 -0.91 11.25 15.44
C HIS A 114 -1.90 10.70 14.40
N LEU A 115 -3.09 10.35 14.85
CA LEU A 115 -4.20 10.01 13.99
C LEU A 115 -5.03 11.27 13.73
N ASP A 116 -5.10 11.69 12.49
CA ASP A 116 -5.76 12.91 12.02
C ASP A 116 -6.80 12.59 10.93
N ASP A 117 -7.71 13.53 10.68
CA ASP A 117 -8.59 13.49 9.52
C ASP A 117 -7.87 14.07 8.29
N LYS A 118 -8.02 13.42 7.14
CA LYS A 118 -7.55 13.92 5.84
C LYS A 118 -8.68 13.89 4.82
N PHE A 119 -8.76 14.94 3.99
CA PHE A 119 -9.75 15.02 2.92
C PHE A 119 -9.05 14.96 1.57
N VAL A 120 -9.46 14.00 0.73
CA VAL A 120 -8.97 13.85 -0.64
C VAL A 120 -10.15 13.84 -1.58
N GLY A 121 -10.21 14.78 -2.53
CA GLY A 121 -11.36 14.93 -3.41
C GLY A 121 -12.69 15.19 -2.70
N GLY A 122 -12.65 15.79 -1.50
CA GLY A 122 -13.83 16.04 -0.67
C GLY A 122 -14.30 14.83 0.17
N VAL A 123 -13.63 13.69 0.06
CA VAL A 123 -13.94 12.48 0.84
C VAL A 123 -13.04 12.44 2.08
N ARG A 124 -13.67 12.34 3.27
CA ARG A 124 -12.96 12.18 4.54
C ARG A 124 -12.38 10.77 4.64
N GLY A 125 -11.19 10.66 5.19
CA GLY A 125 -10.57 9.44 5.65
C GLY A 125 -9.56 9.72 6.76
N SER A 126 -9.02 8.68 7.34
CA SER A 126 -8.01 8.76 8.39
C SER A 126 -6.60 8.85 7.81
N PHE A 127 -5.72 9.52 8.52
CA PHE A 127 -4.32 9.71 8.15
C PHE A 127 -3.46 9.62 9.41
N CYS A 128 -2.38 8.83 9.34
CA CYS A 128 -1.41 8.74 10.41
C CYS A 128 -0.19 9.60 10.07
N ARG A 129 0.13 10.54 10.95
CA ARG A 129 1.32 11.39 10.85
C ARG A 129 2.34 10.93 11.88
N VAL A 130 3.53 10.60 11.41
CA VAL A 130 4.66 10.21 12.26
C VAL A 130 5.65 11.37 12.29
N GLU A 131 5.92 11.92 13.48
CA GLU A 131 6.82 13.04 13.70
C GLU A 131 8.01 12.60 14.55
N LEU A 132 9.15 12.39 13.91
CA LEU A 132 10.39 12.03 14.57
C LEU A 132 11.47 13.06 14.27
N PRO A 133 12.44 13.26 15.18
CA PRO A 133 13.65 14.01 14.86
C PRO A 133 14.34 13.40 13.65
N PRO A 134 14.87 14.22 12.72
CA PRO A 134 15.60 13.70 11.58
C PRO A 134 16.81 12.90 12.05
N GLU A 135 16.91 11.67 11.59
CA GLU A 135 18.01 10.76 11.90
C GLU A 135 18.64 10.27 10.60
N HIS A 136 19.97 10.12 10.58
CA HIS A 136 20.74 9.62 9.45
C HIS A 136 21.61 8.41 9.84
N GLU A 137 21.19 7.67 10.86
CA GLU A 137 21.89 6.45 11.26
C GLU A 137 21.63 5.31 10.31
N HIS A 138 22.72 4.71 9.84
CA HIS A 138 22.69 3.47 9.06
C HIS A 138 22.88 2.29 10.01
N ARG A 139 21.86 1.44 10.12
CA ARG A 139 21.89 0.27 11.02
C ARG A 139 22.02 -1.00 10.23
N ARG A 140 22.73 -1.97 10.80
CA ARG A 140 22.75 -3.35 10.30
C ARG A 140 21.55 -4.12 10.87
N LEU A 141 21.22 -5.24 10.25
CA LEU A 141 20.17 -6.13 10.74
C LEU A 141 20.41 -6.57 12.20
N SER A 142 21.67 -6.76 12.61
CA SER A 142 22.06 -7.07 14.00
C SER A 142 21.69 -5.97 14.99
N ASP A 143 21.84 -4.70 14.57
CA ASP A 143 21.56 -3.56 15.43
C ASP A 143 20.05 -3.39 15.62
N VAL A 144 19.30 -3.51 14.52
CA VAL A 144 17.83 -3.50 14.54
C VAL A 144 17.30 -4.65 15.40
N ARG A 145 17.84 -5.86 15.27
CA ARG A 145 17.49 -7.01 16.12
C ARG A 145 17.69 -6.69 17.61
N ALA A 146 18.82 -6.11 17.97
CA ALA A 146 19.11 -5.76 19.36
C ALA A 146 18.13 -4.70 19.92
N ILE A 147 17.67 -3.78 19.08
CA ILE A 147 16.64 -2.78 19.45
C ILE A 147 15.29 -3.49 19.69
N ILE A 148 14.85 -4.35 18.78
CA ILE A 148 13.57 -5.08 18.88
C ILE A 148 13.57 -6.01 20.10
N GLU A 149 14.66 -6.70 20.37
CA GLU A 149 14.77 -7.60 21.52
C GLU A 149 14.60 -6.86 22.86
N LYS A 150 15.10 -5.62 22.94
CA LYS A 150 14.98 -4.75 24.13
C LYS A 150 13.63 -4.07 24.26
N ALA A 151 12.91 -3.89 23.15
CA ALA A 151 11.61 -3.23 23.14
C ALA A 151 10.59 -3.98 24.01
N LEU A 152 9.72 -3.25 24.71
CA LEU A 152 8.67 -3.84 25.56
C LEU A 152 7.44 -4.21 24.73
N MET A 153 7.62 -5.11 23.78
CA MET A 153 6.59 -5.66 22.90
C MET A 153 6.21 -7.09 23.33
N SER A 154 5.05 -7.54 22.87
CA SER A 154 4.67 -8.95 22.98
C SER A 154 5.63 -9.82 22.16
N ASP A 155 5.87 -11.08 22.60
CA ASP A 155 6.80 -11.98 21.91
C ASP A 155 6.38 -12.22 20.44
N LYS A 156 5.07 -12.36 20.19
CA LYS A 156 4.53 -12.49 18.82
C LYS A 156 4.80 -11.26 17.97
N ALA A 157 4.68 -10.06 18.55
CA ALA A 157 4.98 -8.83 17.84
C ALA A 157 6.47 -8.69 17.51
N LYS A 158 7.36 -9.10 18.43
CA LYS A 158 8.81 -9.16 18.18
C LYS A 158 9.15 -10.11 17.04
N GLU A 159 8.55 -11.31 17.05
CA GLU A 159 8.72 -12.30 15.98
C GLU A 159 8.30 -11.71 14.62
N LEU A 160 7.14 -11.06 14.54
CA LEU A 160 6.64 -10.42 13.33
C LEU A 160 7.55 -9.28 12.86
N ALA A 161 8.04 -8.46 13.79
CA ALA A 161 8.95 -7.35 13.48
C ALA A 161 10.29 -7.87 12.92
N LEU A 162 10.88 -8.89 13.56
CA LEU A 162 12.10 -9.54 13.08
C LEU A 162 11.92 -10.19 11.70
N LYS A 163 10.77 -10.82 11.48
CA LYS A 163 10.40 -11.41 10.17
C LYS A 163 10.26 -10.33 9.10
N THR A 164 9.64 -9.19 9.43
CA THR A 164 9.49 -8.05 8.53
C THR A 164 10.84 -7.49 8.11
N PHE A 165 11.73 -7.22 9.07
CA PHE A 165 13.09 -6.76 8.78
C PHE A 165 13.91 -7.82 8.01
N GLY A 166 13.67 -9.11 8.25
CA GLY A 166 14.26 -10.20 7.46
C GLY A 166 13.94 -10.08 5.99
N PHE A 167 12.66 -9.87 5.62
CA PHE A 167 12.26 -9.68 4.22
C PHE A 167 12.90 -8.45 3.58
N VAL A 168 12.97 -7.33 4.32
CA VAL A 168 13.63 -6.13 3.80
C VAL A 168 15.12 -6.36 3.60
N ALA A 169 15.79 -7.00 4.57
CA ALA A 169 17.21 -7.30 4.48
C ALA A 169 17.55 -8.26 3.32
N GLU A 170 16.70 -9.26 3.08
CA GLU A 170 16.84 -10.15 1.90
C GLU A 170 16.71 -9.38 0.59
N ALA A 171 15.76 -8.43 0.51
CA ALA A 171 15.57 -7.60 -0.67
C ALA A 171 16.77 -6.69 -0.91
N GLU A 172 17.22 -5.97 0.11
CA GLU A 172 18.42 -5.11 0.07
C GLU A 172 19.69 -5.91 -0.28
N GLY A 173 19.85 -7.09 0.33
CA GLY A 173 20.96 -8.00 0.02
C GLY A 173 21.02 -8.38 -1.45
N LYS A 174 19.85 -8.67 -2.06
CA LYS A 174 19.76 -8.97 -3.51
C LYS A 174 20.10 -7.75 -4.36
N VAL A 175 19.60 -6.56 -4.00
CA VAL A 175 19.84 -5.32 -4.74
C VAL A 175 21.34 -4.94 -4.71
N HIS A 176 21.97 -5.06 -3.55
CA HIS A 176 23.35 -4.65 -3.34
C HIS A 176 24.38 -5.77 -3.54
N GLY A 177 23.94 -7.00 -3.84
CA GLY A 177 24.82 -8.16 -4.00
C GLY A 177 25.62 -8.50 -2.73
N ARG A 178 24.99 -8.34 -1.56
CA ARG A 178 25.61 -8.57 -0.23
C ARG A 178 24.95 -9.74 0.50
N ALA A 179 25.72 -10.40 1.36
CA ALA A 179 25.16 -11.37 2.29
C ALA A 179 24.25 -10.66 3.30
N LEU A 180 23.26 -11.41 3.84
CA LEU A 180 22.24 -10.87 4.75
C LEU A 180 22.86 -10.16 5.97
N GLU A 181 23.93 -10.73 6.52
CA GLU A 181 24.65 -10.21 7.69
C GLU A 181 25.43 -8.92 7.42
N GLU A 182 25.71 -8.65 6.14
CA GLU A 182 26.47 -7.47 5.68
C GLU A 182 25.55 -6.33 5.23
N VAL A 183 24.23 -6.58 5.18
CA VAL A 183 23.25 -5.57 4.80
C VAL A 183 23.27 -4.43 5.82
N THR A 184 23.44 -3.23 5.30
CA THR A 184 23.23 -1.99 6.04
C THR A 184 22.03 -1.30 5.43
N PHE A 185 21.02 -1.04 6.22
CA PHE A 185 19.83 -0.32 5.78
C PHE A 185 20.15 1.16 5.59
N HIS A 186 19.89 1.70 4.40
CA HIS A 186 20.11 3.10 4.08
C HIS A 186 18.89 3.97 4.39
N GLU A 187 17.69 3.39 4.29
CA GLU A 187 16.41 4.06 4.53
C GLU A 187 15.63 3.37 5.66
N VAL A 188 15.42 2.06 5.56
CA VAL A 188 14.61 1.28 6.51
C VAL A 188 15.30 1.04 7.86
N GLY A 189 16.57 1.43 8.01
CA GLY A 189 17.32 1.36 9.29
C GLY A 189 17.15 2.57 10.20
N ALA A 190 16.50 3.62 9.72
CA ALA A 190 16.21 4.81 10.52
C ALA A 190 15.11 4.54 11.57
N LEU A 191 15.05 5.38 12.57
CA LEU A 191 14.16 5.17 13.73
C LEU A 191 12.68 5.20 13.37
N ASP A 192 12.30 5.97 12.34
CA ASP A 192 10.95 6.01 11.79
C ASP A 192 10.47 4.63 11.28
N SER A 193 11.31 3.97 10.49
CA SER A 193 10.99 2.63 9.97
C SER A 193 10.98 1.57 11.08
N ILE A 194 11.84 1.70 12.09
CA ILE A 194 11.85 0.80 13.26
C ILE A 194 10.55 1.00 14.06
N LEU A 195 10.14 2.25 14.29
CA LEU A 195 8.89 2.58 14.95
C LEU A 195 7.71 2.02 14.14
N ASP A 196 7.64 2.33 12.85
CA ASP A 196 6.57 1.88 11.96
C ASP A 196 6.40 0.37 12.02
N ILE A 197 7.48 -0.39 11.83
CA ILE A 197 7.43 -1.86 11.81
C ILE A 197 7.05 -2.40 13.18
N CYS A 198 7.69 -1.96 14.26
CA CYS A 198 7.42 -2.47 15.62
C CYS A 198 6.00 -2.15 16.07
N PHE A 199 5.54 -0.92 15.83
CA PHE A 199 4.21 -0.52 16.26
C PHE A 199 3.12 -1.23 15.44
N ASN A 200 3.28 -1.33 14.12
CA ASN A 200 2.38 -2.13 13.27
C ASN A 200 2.30 -3.59 13.76
N CYS A 201 3.42 -4.22 14.09
CA CYS A 201 3.45 -5.61 14.57
C CYS A 201 2.73 -5.76 15.92
N GLU A 202 2.90 -4.81 16.84
CA GLU A 202 2.20 -4.83 18.12
C GLU A 202 0.69 -4.64 17.93
N LEU A 203 0.25 -3.66 17.11
CA LEU A 203 -1.16 -3.43 16.85
C LEU A 203 -1.81 -4.60 16.09
N PHE A 204 -1.12 -5.17 15.11
CA PHE A 204 -1.62 -6.35 14.41
C PHE A 204 -1.77 -7.55 15.34
N THR A 205 -0.84 -7.73 16.27
CA THR A 205 -0.93 -8.78 17.29
C THR A 205 -2.11 -8.56 18.25
N ARG A 206 -2.38 -7.31 18.62
CA ARG A 206 -3.56 -6.95 19.44
C ARG A 206 -4.87 -7.15 18.70
N LEU A 207 -4.93 -6.75 17.42
CA LEU A 207 -6.11 -6.98 16.58
C LEU A 207 -6.36 -8.47 16.38
N ASN A 208 -5.29 -9.26 16.21
CA ASN A 208 -5.28 -10.71 16.08
C ASN A 208 -6.35 -11.25 15.11
N PRO A 209 -6.34 -10.84 13.82
CA PRO A 209 -7.26 -11.41 12.85
C PRO A 209 -6.88 -12.86 12.53
N ASN A 210 -7.86 -13.70 12.18
CA ASN A 210 -7.62 -15.05 11.68
C ASN A 210 -7.09 -15.02 10.23
N HIS A 211 -7.59 -14.07 9.44
CA HIS A 211 -7.22 -13.87 8.04
C HIS A 211 -6.94 -12.40 7.75
N LEU A 212 -5.92 -12.15 6.95
CA LEU A 212 -5.63 -10.86 6.34
C LEU A 212 -5.77 -11.00 4.82
N ILE A 213 -6.85 -10.47 4.25
CA ILE A 213 -7.16 -10.59 2.82
C ILE A 213 -6.94 -9.26 2.13
N VAL A 214 -6.07 -9.23 1.13
CA VAL A 214 -5.62 -7.99 0.48
C VAL A 214 -5.92 -8.04 -1.02
N SER A 215 -6.32 -6.92 -1.61
CA SER A 215 -6.43 -6.83 -3.07
C SER A 215 -5.04 -6.90 -3.74
N PRO A 216 -4.93 -7.23 -5.04
CA PRO A 216 -3.69 -7.10 -5.76
C PRO A 216 -3.07 -5.71 -5.59
N LEU A 217 -1.73 -5.64 -5.46
CA LEU A 217 -1.01 -4.39 -5.24
C LEU A 217 -1.06 -3.49 -6.48
N PRO A 218 -1.46 -2.23 -6.37
CA PRO A 218 -1.38 -1.27 -7.47
C PRO A 218 0.07 -0.86 -7.68
N ILE A 219 0.61 -1.10 -8.87
CA ILE A 219 1.99 -0.77 -9.22
C ILE A 219 1.97 0.31 -10.29
N ALA A 220 2.67 1.40 -10.00
CA ALA A 220 2.90 2.50 -10.93
C ALA A 220 4.26 2.37 -11.62
N ASP A 221 4.31 2.82 -12.86
CA ASP A 221 5.56 3.09 -13.57
C ASP A 221 6.11 4.47 -13.18
N GLY A 222 7.22 4.89 -13.82
CA GLY A 222 7.83 6.20 -13.64
C GLY A 222 9.13 6.16 -12.86
N HIS A 223 9.37 7.18 -12.04
CA HIS A 223 10.64 7.38 -11.34
C HIS A 223 10.42 7.77 -9.88
N ILE A 224 11.37 7.37 -9.04
CA ILE A 224 11.41 7.68 -7.60
C ILE A 224 12.72 8.45 -7.34
N HIS A 225 12.63 9.50 -6.53
CA HIS A 225 13.79 10.24 -6.03
C HIS A 225 14.11 9.75 -4.61
N CYS A 226 15.29 9.17 -4.43
CA CYS A 226 15.75 8.63 -3.15
C CYS A 226 17.23 8.92 -2.92
N THR A 227 17.81 8.40 -1.84
CA THR A 227 19.25 8.55 -1.52
C THR A 227 20.18 8.04 -2.62
N HIS A 228 19.72 7.10 -3.47
CA HIS A 228 20.46 6.58 -4.62
C HIS A 228 20.29 7.42 -5.91
N GLY A 229 19.64 8.59 -5.79
CA GLY A 229 19.30 9.44 -6.93
C GLY A 229 17.95 9.10 -7.55
N VAL A 230 17.85 9.22 -8.87
CA VAL A 230 16.62 8.90 -9.61
C VAL A 230 16.67 7.42 -10.01
N ILE A 231 15.70 6.65 -9.52
CA ILE A 231 15.58 5.22 -9.81
C ILE A 231 14.21 4.91 -10.43
N PRO A 232 14.05 3.80 -11.16
CA PRO A 232 12.74 3.42 -11.70
C PRO A 232 11.74 3.06 -10.60
N SER A 233 10.44 3.31 -10.86
CA SER A 233 9.34 2.74 -10.09
C SER A 233 8.84 1.46 -10.78
N PRO A 234 8.57 0.37 -10.02
CA PRO A 234 8.86 0.19 -8.58
C PRO A 234 10.37 0.06 -8.31
N ALA A 235 10.80 0.57 -7.14
CA ALA A 235 12.21 0.52 -6.71
C ALA A 235 12.77 -0.91 -6.70
N PRO A 236 14.09 -1.13 -6.91
CA PRO A 236 14.68 -2.48 -6.95
C PRO A 236 14.38 -3.35 -5.73
N ALA A 237 14.37 -2.79 -4.52
CA ALA A 237 14.01 -3.50 -3.30
C ALA A 237 12.52 -3.92 -3.32
N VAL A 238 11.63 -3.03 -3.79
CA VAL A 238 10.21 -3.35 -4.01
C VAL A 238 10.06 -4.48 -5.02
N GLN A 239 10.76 -4.43 -6.16
CA GLN A 239 10.73 -5.50 -7.16
C GLN A 239 11.13 -6.86 -6.57
N ALA A 240 12.17 -6.89 -5.73
CA ALA A 240 12.61 -8.12 -5.06
C ALA A 240 11.53 -8.66 -4.09
N LEU A 241 10.80 -7.77 -3.39
CA LEU A 241 9.73 -8.13 -2.45
C LEU A 241 8.45 -8.57 -3.15
N LEU A 242 8.18 -8.09 -4.38
CA LEU A 242 6.95 -8.38 -5.14
C LEU A 242 6.89 -9.83 -5.67
N VAL A 243 8.01 -10.57 -5.67
CA VAL A 243 8.00 -11.95 -6.18
C VAL A 243 6.98 -12.80 -5.44
N GLY A 244 6.03 -13.37 -6.19
CA GLY A 244 4.92 -14.19 -5.68
C GLY A 244 3.70 -13.40 -5.19
N ILE A 245 3.69 -12.07 -5.34
CA ILE A 245 2.57 -11.21 -4.95
C ILE A 245 1.78 -10.77 -6.19
N PRO A 246 0.45 -10.91 -6.20
CA PRO A 246 -0.40 -10.41 -7.28
C PRO A 246 -0.33 -8.88 -7.37
N VAL A 247 -0.16 -8.38 -8.58
CA VAL A 247 -0.10 -6.94 -8.85
C VAL A 247 -1.15 -6.55 -9.89
N ARG A 248 -1.48 -5.26 -9.94
CA ARG A 248 -2.30 -4.66 -10.98
C ARG A 248 -1.71 -3.32 -11.41
N PRO A 249 -1.96 -2.86 -12.64
CA PRO A 249 -1.50 -1.55 -13.07
C PRO A 249 -2.18 -0.44 -12.25
N PHE A 250 -1.44 0.66 -12.08
CA PHE A 250 -1.93 1.91 -11.49
C PHE A 250 -1.82 3.06 -12.49
N GLY A 251 -2.82 3.92 -12.54
CA GLY A 251 -2.97 4.94 -13.59
C GLY A 251 -2.21 6.26 -13.34
N ALA A 252 -1.29 6.32 -12.37
CA ALA A 252 -0.43 7.46 -12.10
C ALA A 252 1.02 7.02 -11.96
N GLU A 253 1.96 7.96 -11.89
CA GLU A 253 3.38 7.70 -11.73
C GLU A 253 3.83 7.81 -10.27
N GLY A 254 4.92 7.14 -9.91
CA GLY A 254 5.59 7.26 -8.62
C GLY A 254 5.50 6.02 -7.74
N GLU A 255 5.90 6.14 -6.48
CA GLU A 255 5.94 5.03 -5.53
C GLU A 255 4.55 4.79 -4.93
N THR A 256 3.91 3.68 -5.30
CA THR A 256 2.61 3.27 -4.77
C THR A 256 2.73 2.31 -3.59
N VAL A 257 3.76 1.51 -3.56
CA VAL A 257 4.01 0.53 -2.50
C VAL A 257 5.45 0.67 -2.00
N THR A 258 5.61 0.74 -0.69
CA THR A 258 6.93 0.86 -0.07
C THR A 258 7.49 -0.51 0.32
N PRO A 259 8.82 -0.66 0.45
CA PRO A 259 9.42 -1.89 0.98
C PRO A 259 8.82 -2.32 2.31
N THR A 260 8.62 -1.36 3.23
CA THR A 260 8.01 -1.59 4.55
C THR A 260 6.58 -2.13 4.43
N GLY A 261 5.74 -1.51 3.58
CA GLY A 261 4.36 -1.94 3.38
C GLY A 261 4.26 -3.39 2.86
N ILE A 262 5.09 -3.76 1.87
CA ILE A 262 5.10 -5.13 1.33
C ILE A 262 5.65 -6.11 2.37
N ALA A 263 6.72 -5.76 3.08
CA ALA A 263 7.32 -6.64 4.08
C ALA A 263 6.35 -6.94 5.24
N LEU A 264 5.55 -5.95 5.69
CA LEU A 264 4.49 -6.14 6.67
C LEU A 264 3.41 -7.09 6.14
N LEU A 265 2.94 -6.93 4.90
CA LEU A 265 1.97 -7.86 4.30
C LEU A 265 2.49 -9.30 4.30
N LYS A 266 3.74 -9.51 3.90
CA LYS A 266 4.38 -10.84 3.90
C LYS A 266 4.54 -11.40 5.31
N ALA A 267 4.95 -10.59 6.28
CA ALA A 267 5.14 -11.00 7.66
C ALA A 267 3.83 -11.41 8.32
N PHE A 268 2.77 -10.66 8.06
CA PHE A 268 1.42 -10.90 8.58
C PHE A 268 0.68 -12.05 7.87
N GLY A 269 1.28 -12.64 6.82
CA GLY A 269 0.69 -13.75 6.10
C GLY A 269 -0.50 -13.35 5.25
N ALA A 270 -0.41 -12.21 4.56
CA ALA A 270 -1.48 -11.71 3.71
C ALA A 270 -1.84 -12.70 2.60
N GLU A 271 -3.12 -12.98 2.48
CA GLU A 271 -3.77 -13.70 1.39
C GLU A 271 -4.27 -12.69 0.36
N PHE A 272 -4.05 -12.94 -0.93
CA PHE A 272 -4.46 -12.00 -1.96
C PHE A 272 -5.69 -12.49 -2.70
N GLY A 273 -6.73 -11.65 -2.75
CA GLY A 273 -7.99 -12.04 -3.36
C GLY A 273 -9.03 -10.92 -3.45
N PRO A 274 -10.25 -11.26 -3.90
CA PRO A 274 -11.39 -10.34 -3.90
C PRO A 274 -11.86 -10.02 -2.47
N TRP A 275 -12.97 -9.27 -2.35
CA TRP A 275 -13.65 -9.10 -1.08
C TRP A 275 -14.03 -10.47 -0.51
N PRO A 276 -13.66 -10.77 0.76
CA PRO A 276 -14.10 -12.01 1.41
C PRO A 276 -15.59 -11.98 1.72
N GLN A 277 -16.17 -13.16 1.87
CA GLN A 277 -17.52 -13.28 2.41
C GLN A 277 -17.50 -13.03 3.92
N MET A 278 -17.93 -11.83 4.34
CA MET A 278 -17.89 -11.42 5.73
C MET A 278 -18.99 -10.42 6.06
N VAL A 279 -19.43 -10.39 7.31
CA VAL A 279 -20.21 -9.29 7.87
C VAL A 279 -19.21 -8.24 8.35
N ILE A 280 -19.24 -7.06 7.74
CA ILE A 280 -18.36 -5.95 8.11
C ILE A 280 -18.85 -5.35 9.42
N GLU A 281 -17.97 -5.29 10.41
CA GLU A 281 -18.21 -4.65 11.72
C GLU A 281 -17.63 -3.23 11.77
N LYS A 282 -16.51 -3.01 11.07
CA LYS A 282 -15.86 -1.70 10.93
C LYS A 282 -15.30 -1.53 9.52
N ILE A 283 -15.31 -0.30 9.03
CA ILE A 283 -14.71 0.07 7.75
C ILE A 283 -14.20 1.51 7.84
N GLU A 284 -12.99 1.75 7.32
CA GLU A 284 -12.37 3.07 7.28
C GLU A 284 -11.57 3.26 6.01
N THR A 285 -11.56 4.48 5.47
CA THR A 285 -10.68 4.89 4.39
C THR A 285 -9.44 5.53 4.98
N VAL A 286 -8.28 5.02 4.59
CA VAL A 286 -6.98 5.49 5.05
C VAL A 286 -6.23 6.13 3.90
N TYR A 287 -5.67 7.31 4.12
CA TYR A 287 -4.83 8.01 3.18
C TYR A 287 -3.36 7.97 3.61
N GLY A 288 -2.46 7.81 2.65
CA GLY A 288 -1.02 8.03 2.87
C GLY A 288 -0.65 9.50 2.74
N THR A 289 0.64 9.79 2.90
CA THR A 289 1.20 11.13 2.75
C THR A 289 1.00 11.64 1.33
N TYR A 290 1.23 10.80 0.34
CA TYR A 290 1.11 11.14 -1.08
C TYR A 290 -0.34 11.07 -1.57
N VAL A 291 -0.71 12.02 -2.45
CA VAL A 291 -2.01 12.07 -3.12
C VAL A 291 -1.78 12.12 -4.63
N TYR A 292 -2.35 11.16 -5.34
CA TYR A 292 -2.27 11.07 -6.80
C TYR A 292 -3.47 11.76 -7.44
N GLU A 293 -3.23 12.60 -8.44
CA GLU A 293 -4.29 13.29 -9.17
C GLU A 293 -4.99 12.36 -10.18
N GLY A 294 -6.30 12.51 -10.32
CA GLY A 294 -7.08 11.82 -11.35
C GLY A 294 -7.33 10.34 -11.13
N VAL A 295 -6.91 9.78 -10.00
CA VAL A 295 -7.10 8.36 -9.66
C VAL A 295 -7.61 8.20 -8.22
N PRO A 296 -8.28 7.07 -7.89
CA PRO A 296 -8.66 6.78 -6.51
C PRO A 296 -7.43 6.72 -5.60
N ASN A 297 -7.51 7.35 -4.43
CA ASN A 297 -6.44 7.41 -3.45
C ASN A 297 -6.71 6.55 -2.22
N GLY A 298 -5.63 6.26 -1.47
CA GLY A 298 -5.67 5.59 -0.19
C GLY A 298 -5.91 4.09 -0.27
N ALA A 299 -6.40 3.55 0.84
CA ALA A 299 -6.79 2.16 1.01
C ALA A 299 -8.04 2.09 1.90
N THR A 300 -8.89 1.08 1.68
CA THR A 300 -10.01 0.78 2.57
C THR A 300 -9.61 -0.38 3.47
N PHE A 301 -9.67 -0.18 4.77
CA PHE A 301 -9.54 -1.20 5.80
C PHE A 301 -10.94 -1.60 6.28
N ALA A 302 -11.22 -2.88 6.31
CA ALA A 302 -12.48 -3.39 6.86
C ALA A 302 -12.23 -4.61 7.76
N LEU A 303 -12.83 -4.58 8.94
CA LEU A 303 -12.79 -5.64 9.94
C LEU A 303 -14.18 -6.25 10.07
N GLY A 304 -14.27 -7.56 10.21
CA GLY A 304 -15.54 -8.25 10.39
C GLY A 304 -15.36 -9.73 10.65
N LYS A 305 -16.43 -10.47 10.47
CA LYS A 305 -16.47 -11.93 10.69
C LYS A 305 -16.96 -12.65 9.46
N SER A 306 -16.34 -13.80 9.16
CA SER A 306 -16.85 -14.71 8.14
C SER A 306 -18.27 -15.18 8.48
N PHE A 307 -19.07 -15.40 7.45
CA PHE A 307 -20.38 -16.07 7.54
C PHE A 307 -20.38 -17.27 6.59
N GLU A 308 -21.27 -18.21 6.85
CA GLU A 308 -21.48 -19.41 5.99
C GLU A 308 -22.15 -19.03 4.65
#